data_57249b10ba79b1a2cc777943e62eb7c5
#
_entry.id   57249b10ba79b1a2cc777943e62eb7c5
#
_cell.length_a   1.000
_cell.length_b   1.000
_cell.length_c   1.000
_cell.angle_alpha   90.00
_cell.angle_beta   90.00
_cell.angle_gamma   90.00
#
_symmetry.space_group_name_H-M   'P 1'
#
loop_
_entity.id
_entity.type
_entity.pdbx_description
1 polymer ?
#
loop_
_entity_poly.entity_id
_entity_poly.type
_entity_poly.pdbx_seq_one_letter_code
_entity_poly.pdbx_strand_id
1 'polypeptide(L)'
;MNSNFKKAIIIGGSKGLGKQISLNIKSLGIKTYSCSRKEIDTSDLASVKKFIKKHKKTDILVLNSGGPPPLKFDQISIDDWKKYFNQLFLSFFVILQNIKVNNDGYIFYISSSIIKEPGDGLIISSTLRSAMSSLLKSVSIENSKRNISSINIAPGPF
;
A
#
# COMPACT_ATOMS: atom_id res chain seq x y z
N MET A 1 -12.46 -1.27 23.23
CA MET A 1 -13.03 -1.73 21.94
C MET A 1 -12.54 -3.14 21.71
N ASN A 2 -13.40 -4.15 21.81
CA ASN A 2 -13.05 -5.52 21.40
C ASN A 2 -13.04 -5.55 19.87
N SER A 3 -11.88 -5.35 19.25
CA SER A 3 -11.77 -5.53 17.81
C SER A 3 -11.79 -7.04 17.51
N ASN A 4 -12.75 -7.51 16.73
CA ASN A 4 -12.80 -8.91 16.26
C ASN A 4 -11.65 -9.23 15.28
N PHE A 5 -10.75 -8.29 15.00
CA PHE A 5 -9.63 -8.46 14.10
C PHE A 5 -8.49 -9.25 14.75
N LYS A 6 -8.02 -10.27 14.03
CA LYS A 6 -6.98 -11.19 14.51
C LYS A 6 -5.64 -10.99 13.81
N LYS A 7 -5.67 -10.49 12.57
CA LYS A 7 -4.48 -10.43 11.71
C LYS A 7 -4.40 -9.15 10.90
N ALA A 8 -3.23 -8.53 10.88
CA ALA A 8 -2.89 -7.42 10.01
C ALA A 8 -1.62 -7.70 9.21
N ILE A 9 -1.59 -7.24 7.96
CA ILE A 9 -0.42 -7.24 7.08
C ILE A 9 -0.10 -5.79 6.72
N ILE A 10 1.10 -5.32 7.03
CA ILE A 10 1.56 -3.96 6.76
C ILE A 10 2.74 -4.02 5.79
N ILE A 11 2.48 -3.70 4.53
CA ILE A 11 3.53 -3.54 3.53
C ILE A 11 4.29 -2.24 3.83
N GLY A 12 5.62 -2.27 3.77
CA GLY A 12 6.46 -1.12 4.16
C GLY A 12 6.38 -0.80 5.66
N GLY A 13 6.12 -1.79 6.52
CA GLY A 13 5.89 -1.65 7.95
C GLY A 13 7.15 -1.54 8.82
N SER A 14 8.36 -1.51 8.24
CA SER A 14 9.61 -1.60 9.02
C SER A 14 10.22 -0.27 9.43
N LYS A 15 9.84 0.84 8.78
CA LYS A 15 10.41 2.18 9.02
C LYS A 15 9.32 3.25 8.95
N GLY A 16 9.63 4.45 9.48
CA GLY A 16 8.79 5.65 9.38
C GLY A 16 7.34 5.40 9.77
N LEU A 17 6.43 5.98 9.02
CA LEU A 17 4.98 5.90 9.26
C LEU A 17 4.46 4.45 9.31
N GLY A 18 4.91 3.60 8.38
CA GLY A 18 4.51 2.19 8.37
C GLY A 18 4.89 1.43 9.65
N LYS A 19 6.07 1.71 10.21
CA LYS A 19 6.48 1.15 11.51
C LYS A 19 5.55 1.63 12.63
N GLN A 20 5.22 2.90 12.67
CA GLN A 20 4.33 3.45 13.70
C GLN A 20 2.92 2.86 13.61
N ILE A 21 2.39 2.73 12.40
CA ILE A 21 1.12 2.02 12.14
C ILE A 21 1.18 0.58 12.66
N SER A 22 2.27 -0.13 12.36
CA SER A 22 2.47 -1.52 12.82
C SER A 22 2.46 -1.62 14.35
N LEU A 23 3.15 -0.71 15.04
CA LEU A 23 3.20 -0.69 16.51
C LEU A 23 1.83 -0.42 17.11
N ASN A 24 1.09 0.55 16.56
CA ASN A 24 -0.24 0.90 17.05
C ASN A 24 -1.25 -0.24 16.83
N ILE A 25 -1.23 -0.90 15.67
CA ILE A 25 -2.10 -2.06 15.42
C ILE A 25 -1.75 -3.22 16.35
N LYS A 26 -0.45 -3.46 16.59
CA LYS A 26 0.02 -4.49 17.51
C LYS A 26 -0.40 -4.22 18.97
N SER A 27 -0.39 -2.96 19.41
CA SER A 27 -0.83 -2.60 20.78
C SER A 27 -2.32 -2.84 21.03
N LEU A 28 -3.13 -2.97 19.95
CA LEU A 28 -4.54 -3.39 20.03
C LEU A 28 -4.72 -4.91 20.17
N GLY A 29 -3.65 -5.69 20.35
CA GLY A 29 -3.68 -7.15 20.47
C GLY A 29 -3.80 -7.88 19.12
N ILE A 30 -3.68 -7.19 17.98
CA ILE A 30 -3.81 -7.78 16.64
C ILE A 30 -2.45 -8.35 16.20
N LYS A 31 -2.43 -9.63 15.79
CA LYS A 31 -1.22 -10.24 15.21
C LYS A 31 -0.80 -9.52 13.94
N THR A 32 0.33 -8.81 13.99
CA THR A 32 0.76 -7.89 12.95
C THR A 32 2.01 -8.40 12.24
N TYR A 33 1.96 -8.52 10.93
CA TYR A 33 3.08 -8.82 10.03
C TYR A 33 3.58 -7.51 9.42
N SER A 34 4.65 -6.95 10.01
CA SER A 34 5.33 -5.75 9.51
C SER A 34 6.35 -6.14 8.47
N CYS A 35 6.04 -5.89 7.19
CA CYS A 35 6.89 -6.32 6.09
C CYS A 35 7.89 -5.23 5.70
N SER A 36 9.17 -5.58 5.69
CA SER A 36 10.26 -4.78 5.11
C SER A 36 10.48 -5.17 3.64
N ARG A 37 11.43 -4.50 2.99
CA ARG A 37 11.87 -4.88 1.64
C ARG A 37 12.46 -6.29 1.57
N LYS A 38 12.97 -6.84 2.69
CA LYS A 38 13.49 -8.21 2.74
C LYS A 38 12.38 -9.26 2.63
N GLU A 39 11.20 -8.98 3.19
CA GLU A 39 10.04 -9.86 3.11
C GLU A 39 9.26 -9.69 1.81
N ILE A 40 9.14 -8.44 1.33
CA ILE A 40 8.48 -8.11 0.07
C ILE A 40 9.10 -6.85 -0.55
N ASP A 41 9.79 -6.99 -1.67
CA ASP A 41 10.20 -5.87 -2.51
C ASP A 41 9.11 -5.57 -3.53
N THR A 42 8.43 -4.45 -3.36
CA THR A 42 7.34 -4.04 -4.26
C THR A 42 7.84 -3.57 -5.63
N SER A 43 9.14 -3.33 -5.82
CA SER A 43 9.71 -3.07 -7.14
C SER A 43 9.96 -4.35 -7.94
N ASP A 44 9.93 -5.52 -7.29
CA ASP A 44 10.14 -6.85 -7.88
C ASP A 44 8.87 -7.70 -7.78
N LEU A 45 8.23 -7.95 -8.91
CA LEU A 45 7.01 -8.78 -8.98
C LEU A 45 7.24 -10.25 -8.59
N ALA A 46 8.46 -10.77 -8.74
CA ALA A 46 8.78 -12.12 -8.28
C ALA A 46 8.76 -12.20 -6.76
N SER A 47 9.31 -11.18 -6.08
CA SER A 47 9.22 -11.02 -4.62
C SER A 47 7.77 -10.93 -4.16
N VAL A 48 6.94 -10.12 -4.83
CA VAL A 48 5.50 -10.01 -4.54
C VAL A 48 4.78 -11.34 -4.69
N LYS A 49 5.01 -12.07 -5.80
CA LYS A 49 4.43 -13.40 -6.05
C LYS A 49 4.83 -14.42 -4.99
N LYS A 50 6.08 -14.39 -4.51
CA LYS A 50 6.54 -15.25 -3.42
C LYS A 50 5.85 -14.91 -2.09
N PHE A 51 5.67 -13.63 -1.81
CA PHE A 51 5.00 -13.16 -0.60
C PHE A 51 3.53 -13.59 -0.55
N ILE A 52 2.76 -13.36 -1.62
CA ILE A 52 1.33 -13.71 -1.67
C ILE A 52 1.08 -15.23 -1.61
N LYS A 53 2.05 -16.07 -1.98
CA LYS A 53 1.94 -17.54 -1.77
C LYS A 53 1.86 -17.90 -0.29
N LYS A 54 2.54 -17.14 0.58
CA LYS A 54 2.62 -17.37 2.03
C LYS A 54 1.52 -16.65 2.81
N HIS A 55 0.97 -15.55 2.26
CA HIS A 55 0.01 -14.70 2.93
C HIS A 55 -1.26 -14.59 2.10
N LYS A 56 -2.25 -15.46 2.36
CA LYS A 56 -3.47 -15.57 1.54
C LYS A 56 -4.63 -14.73 2.03
N LYS A 57 -4.69 -14.42 3.34
CA LYS A 57 -5.80 -13.66 3.93
C LYS A 57 -5.39 -12.89 5.17
N THR A 58 -6.14 -11.83 5.46
CA THR A 58 -5.95 -10.93 6.60
C THR A 58 -7.25 -10.20 6.93
N ASP A 59 -7.35 -9.57 8.10
CA ASP A 59 -8.45 -8.69 8.46
C ASP A 59 -8.13 -7.23 8.10
N ILE A 60 -6.87 -6.84 8.24
CA ILE A 60 -6.38 -5.51 7.93
C ILE A 60 -5.20 -5.62 6.96
N LEU A 61 -5.28 -4.91 5.84
CA LEU A 61 -4.22 -4.79 4.85
C LEU A 61 -3.80 -3.33 4.73
N VAL A 62 -2.52 -3.03 5.01
CA VAL A 62 -1.95 -1.70 4.82
C VAL A 62 -0.96 -1.73 3.67
N LEU A 63 -1.24 -0.93 2.64
CA LEU A 63 -0.40 -0.74 1.46
C LEU A 63 0.39 0.56 1.64
N ASN A 64 1.67 0.44 1.96
CA ASN A 64 2.58 1.56 2.16
C ASN A 64 3.90 1.28 1.46
N SER A 65 4.46 2.28 0.77
CA SER A 65 5.75 2.21 0.09
C SER A 65 6.39 3.59 0.02
N GLY A 66 7.71 3.63 0.10
CA GLY A 66 8.47 4.83 -0.23
C GLY A 66 8.26 5.23 -1.70
N GLY A 67 8.45 6.51 -1.99
CA GLY A 67 8.36 7.06 -3.34
C GLY A 67 9.71 7.13 -4.06
N PRO A 68 9.72 7.52 -5.35
CA PRO A 68 10.90 7.90 -6.09
C PRO A 68 11.53 9.18 -5.50
N PRO A 69 12.82 9.42 -5.73
CA PRO A 69 13.41 10.72 -5.49
C PRO A 69 12.75 11.76 -6.43
N PRO A 70 12.79 13.05 -6.06
CA PRO A 70 12.37 14.12 -6.97
C PRO A 70 13.21 14.12 -8.25
N LEU A 71 12.54 14.17 -9.41
CA LEU A 71 13.15 14.25 -10.74
C LEU A 71 12.39 15.25 -11.60
N LYS A 72 13.09 16.06 -12.38
CA LYS A 72 12.47 16.90 -13.41
C LYS A 72 11.92 16.02 -14.53
N PHE A 73 10.94 16.53 -15.28
CA PHE A 73 10.25 15.76 -16.31
C PHE A 73 11.21 15.21 -17.37
N ASP A 74 12.15 16.00 -17.83
CA ASP A 74 13.16 15.65 -18.82
C ASP A 74 14.25 14.69 -18.31
N GLN A 75 14.34 14.49 -17.01
CA GLN A 75 15.29 13.57 -16.36
C GLN A 75 14.71 12.18 -16.10
N ILE A 76 13.40 12.01 -16.29
CA ILE A 76 12.71 10.74 -16.00
C ILE A 76 12.97 9.76 -17.15
N SER A 77 13.66 8.66 -16.84
CA SER A 77 13.86 7.57 -17.79
C SER A 77 12.67 6.62 -17.87
N ILE A 78 12.59 5.85 -18.96
CA ILE A 78 11.61 4.77 -19.08
C ILE A 78 11.83 3.69 -18.00
N ASP A 79 13.06 3.47 -17.58
CA ASP A 79 13.35 2.47 -16.55
C ASP A 79 12.93 2.96 -15.15
N ASP A 80 13.02 4.27 -14.88
CA ASP A 80 12.39 4.85 -13.68
C ASP A 80 10.88 4.61 -13.69
N TRP A 81 10.19 4.88 -14.82
CA TRP A 81 8.76 4.59 -14.95
C TRP A 81 8.44 3.13 -14.68
N LYS A 82 9.13 2.19 -15.31
CA LYS A 82 8.91 0.75 -15.12
C LYS A 82 9.11 0.32 -13.68
N LYS A 83 10.22 0.76 -13.05
CA LYS A 83 10.55 0.46 -11.68
C LYS A 83 9.48 0.95 -10.71
N TYR A 84 9.11 2.22 -10.81
CA TYR A 84 8.16 2.81 -9.88
C TYR A 84 6.71 2.45 -10.20
N PHE A 85 6.36 2.17 -11.46
CA PHE A 85 5.09 1.55 -11.81
C PHE A 85 4.92 0.21 -11.10
N ASN A 86 5.94 -0.66 -11.13
CA ASN A 86 5.92 -1.89 -10.36
C ASN A 86 5.76 -1.59 -8.85
N GLN A 87 6.57 -0.70 -8.31
CA GLN A 87 6.65 -0.44 -6.87
C GLN A 87 5.38 0.18 -6.29
N LEU A 88 4.77 1.16 -6.97
CA LEU A 88 3.70 1.98 -6.43
C LEU A 88 2.30 1.61 -6.93
N PHE A 89 2.22 0.84 -8.02
CA PHE A 89 0.94 0.48 -8.64
C PHE A 89 0.77 -1.02 -8.84
N LEU A 90 1.56 -1.63 -9.75
CA LEU A 90 1.32 -3.00 -10.18
C LEU A 90 1.46 -4.03 -9.04
N SER A 91 2.43 -3.84 -8.15
CA SER A 91 2.58 -4.71 -6.97
C SER A 91 1.38 -4.63 -6.02
N PHE A 92 0.85 -3.44 -5.77
CA PHE A 92 -0.33 -3.28 -4.93
C PHE A 92 -1.58 -3.85 -5.59
N PHE A 93 -1.73 -3.67 -6.91
CA PHE A 93 -2.79 -4.33 -7.68
C PHE A 93 -2.72 -5.86 -7.52
N VAL A 94 -1.54 -6.46 -7.71
CA VAL A 94 -1.35 -7.91 -7.56
C VAL A 94 -1.61 -8.37 -6.11
N ILE A 95 -1.21 -7.59 -5.11
CA ILE A 95 -1.50 -7.87 -3.70
C ILE A 95 -3.01 -7.86 -3.45
N LEU A 96 -3.72 -6.84 -3.91
CA LEU A 96 -5.18 -6.72 -3.75
C LEU A 96 -5.95 -7.87 -4.41
N GLN A 97 -5.47 -8.36 -5.56
CA GLN A 97 -6.08 -9.50 -6.24
C GLN A 97 -5.88 -10.84 -5.49
N ASN A 98 -4.80 -10.99 -4.72
CA ASN A 98 -4.36 -12.29 -4.24
C ASN A 98 -4.38 -12.44 -2.72
N ILE A 99 -4.42 -11.36 -1.95
CA ILE A 99 -4.61 -11.39 -0.50
C ILE A 99 -6.05 -11.04 -0.18
N LYS A 100 -6.82 -12.04 0.20
CA LYS A 100 -8.22 -11.86 0.58
C LYS A 100 -8.32 -11.14 1.92
N VAL A 101 -8.95 -9.97 1.92
CA VAL A 101 -9.37 -9.33 3.18
C VAL A 101 -10.69 -9.98 3.63
N ASN A 102 -10.78 -10.34 4.92
CA ASN A 102 -11.97 -10.95 5.50
C ASN A 102 -13.15 -9.95 5.49
N ASN A 103 -14.38 -10.47 5.60
CA ASN A 103 -15.56 -9.61 5.72
C ASN A 103 -15.39 -8.69 6.93
N ASP A 104 -15.98 -7.50 6.87
CA ASP A 104 -15.85 -6.43 7.87
C ASP A 104 -14.42 -5.90 8.06
N GLY A 105 -13.49 -6.28 7.19
CA GLY A 105 -12.08 -5.91 7.28
C GLY A 105 -11.78 -4.56 6.64
N TYR A 106 -10.49 -4.20 6.67
CA TYR A 106 -10.01 -2.90 6.19
C TYR A 106 -8.85 -3.03 5.22
N ILE A 107 -8.87 -2.17 4.21
CA ILE A 107 -7.74 -1.90 3.32
C ILE A 107 -7.35 -0.44 3.49
N PHE A 108 -6.14 -0.19 3.95
CA PHE A 108 -5.57 1.16 4.03
C PHE A 108 -4.51 1.32 2.95
N TYR A 109 -4.61 2.39 2.19
CA TYR A 109 -3.56 2.82 1.28
C TYR A 109 -2.95 4.12 1.78
N ILE A 110 -1.64 4.11 2.02
CA ILE A 110 -0.91 5.32 2.42
C ILE A 110 -0.39 5.98 1.14
N SER A 111 -1.10 6.99 0.69
CA SER A 111 -0.74 7.78 -0.48
C SER A 111 0.13 9.00 -0.09
N SER A 112 -0.24 10.18 -0.48
CA SER A 112 0.38 11.46 -0.12
C SER A 112 -0.54 12.59 -0.55
N SER A 113 -0.43 13.76 0.06
CA SER A 113 -1.14 14.98 -0.34
C SER A 113 -0.89 15.37 -1.81
N ILE A 114 0.26 14.95 -2.37
CA ILE A 114 0.63 15.20 -3.78
C ILE A 114 -0.34 14.60 -4.81
N ILE A 115 -1.26 13.73 -4.42
CA ILE A 115 -2.33 13.24 -5.31
C ILE A 115 -3.37 14.32 -5.62
N LYS A 116 -3.49 15.33 -4.76
CA LYS A 116 -4.37 16.48 -4.96
C LYS A 116 -3.61 17.67 -5.55
N GLU A 117 -2.41 17.88 -5.08
CA GLU A 117 -1.57 19.02 -5.42
C GLU A 117 -0.14 18.53 -5.70
N PRO A 118 0.15 18.19 -6.99
CA PRO A 118 1.46 17.69 -7.39
C PRO A 118 2.55 18.71 -7.08
N GLY A 119 3.60 18.30 -6.39
CA GLY A 119 4.77 19.11 -6.11
C GLY A 119 5.86 18.98 -7.17
N ASP A 120 6.80 19.92 -7.17
CA ASP A 120 7.95 19.92 -8.07
C ASP A 120 8.75 18.60 -7.97
N GLY A 121 9.09 18.06 -9.14
CA GLY A 121 9.87 16.82 -9.24
C GLY A 121 9.16 15.56 -8.77
N LEU A 122 7.90 15.63 -8.35
CA LEU A 122 7.17 14.46 -7.82
C LEU A 122 6.25 13.78 -8.84
N ILE A 123 6.54 13.93 -10.12
CA ILE A 123 5.70 13.51 -11.26
C ILE A 123 5.34 12.05 -11.19
N ILE A 124 6.32 11.14 -11.09
CA ILE A 124 6.08 9.69 -11.02
C ILE A 124 5.24 9.37 -9.78
N SER A 125 5.61 9.94 -8.63
CA SER A 125 4.93 9.66 -7.37
C SER A 125 3.49 10.14 -7.38
N SER A 126 3.21 11.37 -7.81
CA SER A 126 1.85 11.92 -7.87
C SER A 126 0.97 11.14 -8.84
N THR A 127 1.48 10.86 -10.06
CA THR A 127 0.75 10.11 -11.09
C THR A 127 0.37 8.72 -10.62
N LEU A 128 1.35 7.94 -10.15
CA LEU A 128 1.10 6.54 -9.78
C LEU A 128 0.28 6.40 -8.51
N ARG A 129 0.44 7.31 -7.55
CA ARG A 129 -0.38 7.33 -6.34
C ARG A 129 -1.81 7.76 -6.63
N SER A 130 -2.05 8.67 -7.56
CA SER A 130 -3.38 9.05 -8.02
C SER A 130 -4.06 7.88 -8.73
N ALA A 131 -3.35 7.20 -9.63
CA ALA A 131 -3.86 5.99 -10.29
C ALA A 131 -4.24 4.89 -9.27
N MET A 132 -3.37 4.66 -8.27
CA MET A 132 -3.64 3.68 -7.22
C MET A 132 -4.84 4.08 -6.34
N SER A 133 -5.02 5.38 -6.06
CA SER A 133 -6.18 5.90 -5.32
C SER A 133 -7.49 5.65 -6.08
N SER A 134 -7.48 5.83 -7.39
CA SER A 134 -8.62 5.53 -8.27
C SER A 134 -8.95 4.04 -8.28
N LEU A 135 -7.93 3.18 -8.43
CA LEU A 135 -8.08 1.73 -8.35
C LEU A 135 -8.69 1.30 -7.00
N LEU A 136 -8.19 1.84 -5.90
CA LEU A 136 -8.70 1.50 -4.55
C LEU A 136 -10.19 1.84 -4.42
N LYS A 137 -10.64 2.95 -5.00
CA LYS A 137 -12.04 3.35 -5.01
C LYS A 137 -12.92 2.33 -5.75
N SER A 138 -12.46 1.84 -6.91
CA SER A 138 -13.15 0.79 -7.67
C SER A 138 -13.22 -0.52 -6.88
N VAL A 139 -12.11 -0.93 -6.27
CA VAL A 139 -12.03 -2.10 -5.39
C VAL A 139 -12.98 -1.98 -4.20
N SER A 140 -13.14 -0.77 -3.64
CA SER A 140 -14.08 -0.52 -2.54
C SER A 140 -15.53 -0.78 -2.94
N ILE A 141 -15.93 -0.36 -4.16
CA ILE A 141 -17.27 -0.60 -4.70
C ILE A 141 -17.53 -2.11 -4.85
N GLU A 142 -16.60 -2.85 -5.42
CA GLU A 142 -16.72 -4.31 -5.58
C GLU A 142 -16.82 -5.06 -4.26
N ASN A 143 -16.12 -4.58 -3.23
CA ASN A 143 -16.08 -5.20 -1.91
C ASN A 143 -17.23 -4.75 -0.97
N SER A 144 -18.11 -3.85 -1.41
CA SER A 144 -19.18 -3.28 -0.57
C SER A 144 -20.10 -4.34 0.06
N LYS A 145 -20.48 -5.37 -0.70
CA LYS A 145 -21.31 -6.51 -0.20
C LYS A 145 -20.63 -7.32 0.89
N ARG A 146 -19.32 -7.23 1.04
CA ARG A 146 -18.52 -7.91 2.06
C ARG A 146 -18.21 -7.01 3.25
N ASN A 147 -18.76 -5.80 3.27
CA ASN A 147 -18.52 -4.76 4.27
C ASN A 147 -17.02 -4.50 4.50
N ILE A 148 -16.22 -4.51 3.43
CA ILE A 148 -14.78 -4.19 3.49
C ILE A 148 -14.60 -2.71 3.20
N SER A 149 -14.04 -1.99 4.16
CA SER A 149 -13.73 -0.57 4.02
C SER A 149 -12.36 -0.37 3.36
N SER A 150 -12.32 0.37 2.27
CA SER A 150 -11.07 0.78 1.61
C SER A 150 -10.84 2.27 1.83
N ILE A 151 -9.75 2.61 2.52
CA ILE A 151 -9.46 3.98 2.97
C ILE A 151 -8.12 4.43 2.40
N ASN A 152 -8.15 5.55 1.67
CA ASN A 152 -6.95 6.24 1.23
C ASN A 152 -6.56 7.31 2.26
N ILE A 153 -5.38 7.20 2.83
CA ILE A 153 -4.79 8.19 3.73
C ILE A 153 -3.73 8.95 2.92
N ALA A 154 -3.92 10.27 2.81
CA ALA A 154 -3.05 11.16 2.05
C ALA A 154 -2.29 12.11 3.00
N PRO A 155 -1.19 11.65 3.64
CA PRO A 155 -0.43 12.48 4.55
C PRO A 155 0.17 13.70 3.82
N GLY A 156 0.32 14.80 4.57
CA GLY A 156 1.14 15.94 4.17
C GLY A 156 2.64 15.64 4.28
N PRO A 157 3.50 16.62 3.98
CA PRO A 157 4.93 16.52 4.25
C PRO A 157 5.17 16.42 5.76
N PHE A 158 6.17 15.62 6.16
CA PHE A 158 6.61 15.43 7.53
C PHE A 158 7.95 16.12 7.74
#